data_3276aeeaefff2c31e39c8669fabcb4b1
#
_entry.id   3276aeeaefff2c31e39c8669fabcb4b1
#
_cell.length_a   1.000
_cell.length_b   1.000
_cell.length_c   1.000
_cell.angle_alpha   90.00
_cell.angle_beta   90.00
_cell.angle_gamma   90.00
#
_symmetry.space_group_name_H-M   'P 1'
#
loop_
_entity.id
_entity.type
_entity.pdbx_description
1 polymer ?
#
loop_
_entity_poly.entity_id
_entity_poly.type
_entity_poly.pdbx_seq_one_letter_code
_entity_poly.pdbx_strand_id
1 'polypeptide(L)'
;EMDEPESIGGLSMAGREKLDNLVFVVNCNLQRLDGPVRGNGKIIQELESLYRGAGWNVIKVIWGSYWDQLLAKDTTGLLLKRMEEVKDGDFQNYKAKDGAYVREHFFGAYPELKALVADMSDDDIWRLNRGGHDPHKLFAAYKQAAEHKGQPTVILAKTVKGYGMGEAGEGQNITHSQKKMGEEALLAFRDRFNIPLSDEEIKDAPFFKPADDSD
;
A
#
# COMPACT_ATOMS: atom_id res chain seq x y z
N GLU A 1 0.57 14.39 5.60
CA GLU A 1 0.46 15.66 4.84
C GLU A 1 -0.97 15.91 4.34
N MET A 2 -1.76 14.87 4.06
CA MET A 2 -3.17 15.05 3.67
C MET A 2 -4.11 15.44 4.82
N ASP A 3 -3.63 15.44 6.04
CA ASP A 3 -4.33 15.94 7.23
C ASP A 3 -3.99 17.40 7.57
N GLU A 4 -3.16 18.05 6.75
CA GLU A 4 -2.85 19.46 6.90
C GLU A 4 -3.95 20.33 6.23
N PRO A 5 -4.38 21.41 6.87
CA PRO A 5 -5.43 22.29 6.34
C PRO A 5 -5.11 22.86 4.95
N GLU A 6 -3.84 23.13 4.68
CA GLU A 6 -3.36 23.65 3.41
C GLU A 6 -3.55 22.65 2.27
N SER A 7 -3.31 21.35 2.54
CA SER A 7 -3.51 20.27 1.56
C SER A 7 -4.98 20.10 1.20
N ILE A 8 -5.86 20.24 2.18
CA ILE A 8 -7.30 20.09 2.01
C ILE A 8 -7.92 21.33 1.35
N GLY A 9 -7.46 22.52 1.74
CA GLY A 9 -8.05 23.80 1.32
C GLY A 9 -7.99 24.05 -0.21
N GLY A 10 -6.99 23.51 -0.89
CA GLY A 10 -6.81 23.69 -2.33
C GLY A 10 -7.67 22.79 -3.22
N LEU A 11 -8.26 21.72 -2.68
CA LEU A 11 -8.91 20.67 -3.48
C LEU A 11 -10.13 21.18 -4.25
N SER A 12 -10.96 21.99 -3.62
CA SER A 12 -12.18 22.54 -4.23
C SER A 12 -11.89 23.46 -5.42
N MET A 13 -10.77 24.19 -5.38
CA MET A 13 -10.36 25.06 -6.47
C MET A 13 -10.02 24.25 -7.71
N ALA A 14 -9.22 23.18 -7.57
CA ALA A 14 -8.84 22.31 -8.68
C ALA A 14 -10.07 21.63 -9.34
N GLY A 15 -11.03 21.19 -8.52
CA GLY A 15 -12.30 20.63 -9.01
C GLY A 15 -13.15 21.66 -9.75
N ARG A 16 -13.30 22.87 -9.20
CA ARG A 16 -14.05 23.98 -9.82
C ARG A 16 -13.46 24.38 -11.16
N GLU A 17 -12.14 24.50 -11.24
CA GLU A 17 -11.42 24.89 -12.46
C GLU A 17 -11.29 23.72 -13.47
N LYS A 18 -11.76 22.51 -13.09
CA LYS A 18 -11.72 21.29 -13.93
C LYS A 18 -10.33 20.99 -14.48
N LEU A 19 -9.33 21.02 -13.61
CA LEU A 19 -7.93 20.82 -13.99
C LEU A 19 -7.67 19.36 -14.37
N ASP A 20 -8.10 18.93 -15.54
CA ASP A 20 -8.02 17.54 -16.01
C ASP A 20 -6.62 17.06 -16.39
N ASN A 21 -5.65 17.95 -16.36
CA ASN A 21 -4.23 17.65 -16.47
C ASN A 21 -3.52 17.53 -15.11
N LEU A 22 -4.26 17.64 -14.00
CA LEU A 22 -3.72 17.49 -12.65
C LEU A 22 -4.01 16.08 -12.12
N VAL A 23 -2.95 15.38 -11.73
CA VAL A 23 -3.03 14.07 -11.07
C VAL A 23 -2.32 14.15 -9.72
N PHE A 24 -3.06 13.90 -8.65
CA PHE A 24 -2.46 13.67 -7.33
C PHE A 24 -2.30 12.18 -7.07
N VAL A 25 -1.18 11.80 -6.46
CA VAL A 25 -0.97 10.45 -5.95
C VAL A 25 -0.77 10.54 -4.45
N VAL A 26 -1.74 10.04 -3.70
CA VAL A 26 -1.65 10.00 -2.24
C VAL A 26 -1.11 8.64 -1.82
N ASN A 27 0.07 8.67 -1.19
CA ASN A 27 0.71 7.50 -0.62
C ASN A 27 0.04 7.13 0.72
N CYS A 28 -0.97 6.27 0.65
CA CYS A 28 -1.76 5.86 1.81
C CYS A 28 -1.08 4.73 2.59
N ASN A 29 0.01 5.02 3.27
CA ASN A 29 0.72 4.05 4.10
C ASN A 29 0.09 3.84 5.49
N LEU A 30 -1.02 4.53 5.79
CA LEU A 30 -1.80 4.44 7.03
C LEU A 30 -1.05 4.88 8.30
N GLN A 31 0.06 5.62 8.14
CA GLN A 31 0.87 6.10 9.26
C GLN A 31 1.18 7.59 9.12
N ARG A 32 1.27 8.27 10.26
CA ARG A 32 1.86 9.60 10.39
C ARG A 32 3.36 9.48 10.71
N LEU A 33 3.98 10.60 11.10
CA LEU A 33 5.40 10.62 11.46
C LEU A 33 5.71 9.71 12.65
N ASP A 34 4.86 9.71 13.65
CA ASP A 34 5.08 9.14 14.98
C ASP A 34 4.01 8.11 15.41
N GLY A 35 3.13 7.71 14.50
CA GLY A 35 2.08 6.78 14.86
C GLY A 35 1.02 6.56 13.78
N PRO A 36 -0.12 5.97 14.15
CA PRO A 36 -1.22 5.71 13.24
C PRO A 36 -1.92 7.01 12.79
N VAL A 37 -2.53 6.97 11.62
CA VAL A 37 -3.38 8.05 11.13
C VAL A 37 -4.59 8.18 12.05
N ARG A 38 -4.99 9.43 12.33
CA ARG A 38 -6.22 9.76 13.08
C ARG A 38 -7.43 9.69 12.14
N GLY A 39 -8.60 9.78 12.71
CA GLY A 39 -9.87 9.75 12.01
C GLY A 39 -10.72 8.56 12.45
N ASN A 40 -11.63 8.11 11.59
CA ASN A 40 -12.55 7.02 11.89
C ASN A 40 -11.93 5.62 11.79
N GLY A 41 -10.62 5.54 11.54
CA GLY A 41 -9.89 4.29 11.34
C GLY A 41 -9.99 3.74 9.91
N LYS A 42 -10.47 4.54 8.96
CA LYS A 42 -10.63 4.20 7.53
C LYS A 42 -10.28 5.41 6.66
N ILE A 43 -9.03 5.85 6.75
CA ILE A 43 -8.57 7.10 6.15
C ILE A 43 -8.74 7.13 4.62
N ILE A 44 -8.59 6.00 3.93
CA ILE A 44 -8.75 5.97 2.46
C ILE A 44 -10.20 6.28 2.07
N GLN A 45 -11.18 5.77 2.82
CA GLN A 45 -12.59 6.07 2.58
C GLN A 45 -12.94 7.51 2.93
N GLU A 46 -12.32 8.07 3.98
CA GLU A 46 -12.46 9.49 4.30
C GLU A 46 -11.90 10.38 3.18
N LEU A 47 -10.68 10.08 2.70
CA LEU A 47 -10.06 10.79 1.59
C LEU A 47 -10.87 10.65 0.30
N GLU A 48 -11.38 9.44 -0.02
CA GLU A 48 -12.26 9.24 -1.18
C GLU A 48 -13.48 10.17 -1.11
N SER A 49 -14.14 10.24 0.03
CA SER A 49 -15.32 11.10 0.22
C SER A 49 -14.98 12.58 0.07
N LEU A 50 -13.84 12.99 0.63
CA LEU A 50 -13.34 14.36 0.55
C LEU A 50 -13.06 14.78 -0.90
N TYR A 51 -12.30 13.97 -1.64
CA TYR A 51 -11.95 14.26 -3.03
C TYR A 51 -13.17 14.24 -3.95
N ARG A 52 -14.06 13.25 -3.80
CA ARG A 52 -15.32 13.20 -4.57
C ARG A 52 -16.19 14.42 -4.29
N GLY A 53 -16.32 14.82 -3.02
CA GLY A 53 -17.06 16.02 -2.63
C GLY A 53 -16.46 17.32 -3.19
N ALA A 54 -15.15 17.35 -3.43
CA ALA A 54 -14.44 18.47 -4.07
C ALA A 54 -14.45 18.43 -5.61
N GLY A 55 -15.14 17.46 -6.22
CA GLY A 55 -15.29 17.37 -7.68
C GLY A 55 -14.16 16.65 -8.41
N TRP A 56 -13.40 15.79 -7.72
CA TRP A 56 -12.32 15.00 -8.29
C TRP A 56 -12.78 13.62 -8.75
N ASN A 57 -12.16 13.13 -9.82
CA ASN A 57 -12.14 11.71 -10.14
C ASN A 57 -11.22 10.97 -9.15
N VAL A 58 -11.71 9.85 -8.58
CA VAL A 58 -10.96 9.10 -7.56
C VAL A 58 -10.71 7.67 -8.03
N ILE A 59 -9.45 7.29 -8.09
CA ILE A 59 -8.99 5.93 -8.37
C ILE A 59 -8.36 5.37 -7.10
N LYS A 60 -8.87 4.22 -6.62
CA LYS A 60 -8.31 3.54 -5.45
C LYS A 60 -7.49 2.33 -5.88
N VAL A 61 -6.23 2.28 -5.45
CA VAL A 61 -5.32 1.15 -5.68
C VAL A 61 -4.99 0.50 -4.34
N ILE A 62 -5.86 -0.41 -3.91
CA ILE A 62 -5.87 -0.95 -2.54
C ILE A 62 -5.16 -2.30 -2.46
N TRP A 63 -5.57 -3.26 -3.30
CA TRP A 63 -5.11 -4.64 -3.27
C TRP A 63 -4.26 -4.97 -4.48
N GLY A 64 -3.13 -5.66 -4.25
CA GLY A 64 -2.26 -6.15 -5.30
C GLY A 64 -2.87 -7.34 -6.05
N SER A 65 -2.28 -7.71 -7.18
CA SER A 65 -2.81 -8.74 -8.10
C SER A 65 -2.94 -10.12 -7.47
N TYR A 66 -2.15 -10.44 -6.44
CA TYR A 66 -2.27 -11.73 -5.74
C TYR A 66 -3.62 -11.90 -5.02
N TRP A 67 -4.29 -10.80 -4.67
CA TRP A 67 -5.63 -10.84 -4.10
C TRP A 67 -6.72 -11.16 -5.12
N ASP A 68 -6.48 -10.93 -6.40
CA ASP A 68 -7.50 -11.07 -7.45
C ASP A 68 -8.06 -12.49 -7.52
N GLN A 69 -7.21 -13.51 -7.31
CA GLN A 69 -7.65 -14.90 -7.29
C GLN A 69 -8.54 -15.22 -6.08
N LEU A 70 -8.25 -14.66 -4.92
CA LEU A 70 -9.06 -14.85 -3.71
C LEU A 70 -10.40 -14.11 -3.86
N LEU A 71 -10.38 -12.90 -4.38
CA LEU A 71 -11.60 -12.11 -4.66
C LEU A 71 -12.48 -12.80 -5.70
N ALA A 72 -11.90 -13.43 -6.74
CA ALA A 72 -12.65 -14.20 -7.72
C ALA A 72 -13.30 -15.47 -7.15
N LYS A 73 -12.72 -16.06 -6.10
CA LYS A 73 -13.28 -17.22 -5.39
C LYS A 73 -14.34 -16.82 -4.35
N ASP A 74 -14.40 -15.56 -3.95
CA ASP A 74 -15.34 -15.07 -2.94
C ASP A 74 -16.74 -14.83 -3.54
N THR A 75 -17.46 -15.91 -3.79
CA THR A 75 -18.81 -15.86 -4.37
C THR A 75 -19.88 -15.29 -3.41
N THR A 76 -19.56 -15.19 -2.14
CA THR A 76 -20.47 -14.71 -1.09
C THR A 76 -20.26 -13.26 -0.71
N GLY A 77 -19.15 -12.65 -1.13
CA GLY A 77 -18.74 -11.31 -0.72
C GLY A 77 -18.21 -11.23 0.72
N LEU A 78 -17.94 -12.38 1.36
CA LEU A 78 -17.50 -12.43 2.76
C LEU A 78 -16.08 -11.90 2.92
N LEU A 79 -15.19 -12.15 1.95
CA LEU A 79 -13.83 -11.60 1.94
C LEU A 79 -13.88 -10.06 1.83
N LEU A 80 -14.71 -9.54 0.91
CA LEU A 80 -14.89 -8.10 0.76
C LEU A 80 -15.45 -7.48 2.06
N LYS A 81 -16.46 -8.12 2.66
CA LYS A 81 -17.00 -7.71 3.96
C LYS A 81 -15.91 -7.66 5.03
N ARG A 82 -15.07 -8.70 5.11
CA ARG A 82 -13.95 -8.74 6.07
C ARG A 82 -12.96 -7.60 5.84
N MET A 83 -12.61 -7.31 4.58
CA MET A 83 -11.76 -6.18 4.21
C MET A 83 -12.35 -4.84 4.65
N GLU A 84 -13.67 -4.70 4.62
CA GLU A 84 -14.37 -3.50 5.07
C GLU A 84 -14.49 -3.39 6.60
N GLU A 85 -14.51 -4.49 7.33
CA GLU A 85 -14.56 -4.50 8.81
C GLU A 85 -13.23 -4.07 9.43
N VAL A 86 -12.11 -4.42 8.79
CA VAL A 86 -10.76 -4.19 9.31
C VAL A 86 -10.41 -2.70 9.27
N LYS A 87 -9.90 -2.21 10.39
CA LYS A 87 -9.45 -0.82 10.53
C LYS A 87 -7.99 -0.65 10.09
N ASP A 88 -7.58 0.60 9.89
CA ASP A 88 -6.24 0.97 9.44
C ASP A 88 -5.14 0.42 10.36
N GLY A 89 -5.32 0.50 11.68
CA GLY A 89 -4.37 -0.02 12.66
C GLY A 89 -4.20 -1.54 12.58
N ASP A 90 -5.28 -2.28 12.31
CA ASP A 90 -5.21 -3.74 12.13
C ASP A 90 -4.43 -4.09 10.86
N PHE A 91 -4.67 -3.35 9.75
CA PHE A 91 -3.92 -3.56 8.51
C PHE A 91 -2.43 -3.30 8.65
N GLN A 92 -2.02 -2.32 9.48
CA GLN A 92 -0.63 -2.08 9.82
C GLN A 92 -0.06 -3.26 10.60
N ASN A 93 -0.79 -3.71 11.62
CA ASN A 93 -0.35 -4.83 12.45
C ASN A 93 -0.19 -6.12 11.65
N TYR A 94 -1.11 -6.42 10.72
CA TYR A 94 -0.99 -7.58 9.82
C TYR A 94 0.27 -7.54 8.96
N LYS A 95 0.77 -6.37 8.59
CA LYS A 95 2.00 -6.28 7.81
C LYS A 95 3.26 -6.33 8.65
N ALA A 96 3.19 -5.86 9.90
CA ALA A 96 4.29 -5.93 10.85
C ALA A 96 4.47 -7.35 11.47
N LYS A 97 3.55 -8.27 11.19
CA LYS A 97 3.55 -9.67 11.65
C LYS A 97 3.75 -10.62 10.47
N ASP A 98 3.81 -11.91 10.75
CA ASP A 98 3.97 -12.98 9.76
C ASP A 98 2.64 -13.44 9.13
N GLY A 99 2.74 -14.36 8.18
CA GLY A 99 1.57 -14.91 7.50
C GLY A 99 0.69 -15.78 8.41
N ALA A 100 1.28 -16.46 9.41
CA ALA A 100 0.53 -17.24 10.38
C ALA A 100 -0.41 -16.33 11.21
N TYR A 101 0.09 -15.17 11.63
CA TYR A 101 -0.71 -14.16 12.29
C TYR A 101 -1.86 -13.66 11.41
N VAL A 102 -1.59 -13.38 10.14
CA VAL A 102 -2.62 -12.94 9.18
C VAL A 102 -3.66 -14.03 8.95
N ARG A 103 -3.23 -15.29 8.81
CA ARG A 103 -4.13 -16.45 8.69
C ARG A 103 -5.10 -16.51 9.86
N GLU A 104 -4.60 -16.39 11.09
CA GLU A 104 -5.42 -16.53 12.29
C GLU A 104 -6.32 -15.30 12.52
N HIS A 105 -5.79 -14.08 12.39
CA HIS A 105 -6.49 -12.87 12.83
C HIS A 105 -7.26 -12.15 11.71
N PHE A 106 -6.87 -12.30 10.45
CA PHE A 106 -7.62 -11.75 9.33
C PHE A 106 -8.59 -12.79 8.76
N PHE A 107 -8.06 -13.90 8.25
CA PHE A 107 -8.88 -14.95 7.64
C PHE A 107 -9.64 -15.78 8.68
N GLY A 108 -9.05 -16.02 9.84
CA GLY A 108 -9.64 -16.79 10.93
C GLY A 108 -10.85 -16.14 11.61
N ALA A 109 -11.16 -14.86 11.29
CA ALA A 109 -12.38 -14.23 11.75
C ALA A 109 -13.66 -14.94 11.26
N TYR A 110 -13.57 -15.66 10.14
CA TYR A 110 -14.64 -16.44 9.57
C TYR A 110 -14.12 -17.80 9.12
N PRO A 111 -14.78 -18.92 9.49
CA PRO A 111 -14.34 -20.27 9.08
C PRO A 111 -14.23 -20.43 7.55
N GLU A 112 -15.13 -19.81 6.80
CA GLU A 112 -15.15 -19.85 5.35
C GLU A 112 -13.92 -19.15 4.73
N LEU A 113 -13.47 -18.04 5.31
CA LEU A 113 -12.26 -17.35 4.87
C LEU A 113 -11.00 -18.13 5.25
N LYS A 114 -10.99 -18.79 6.41
CA LYS A 114 -9.89 -19.68 6.79
C LYS A 114 -9.79 -20.87 5.82
N ALA A 115 -10.92 -21.42 5.39
CA ALA A 115 -10.99 -22.45 4.37
C ALA A 115 -10.53 -21.96 2.98
N LEU A 116 -10.84 -20.72 2.61
CA LEU A 116 -10.44 -20.10 1.34
C LEU A 116 -8.92 -20.08 1.14
N VAL A 117 -8.14 -20.00 2.22
CA VAL A 117 -6.68 -19.95 2.21
C VAL A 117 -6.02 -21.23 2.77
N ALA A 118 -6.76 -22.33 2.87
CA ALA A 118 -6.26 -23.55 3.48
C ALA A 118 -5.03 -24.13 2.75
N ASP A 119 -4.99 -24.00 1.43
CA ASP A 119 -3.92 -24.53 0.58
C ASP A 119 -2.74 -23.54 0.40
N MET A 120 -2.83 -22.34 0.97
CA MET A 120 -1.74 -21.35 0.90
C MET A 120 -0.78 -21.55 2.07
N SER A 121 0.51 -21.41 1.81
CA SER A 121 1.51 -21.30 2.88
C SER A 121 1.38 -19.96 3.62
N ASP A 122 1.99 -19.84 4.79
CA ASP A 122 2.03 -18.58 5.51
C ASP A 122 2.84 -17.52 4.74
N ASP A 123 3.88 -17.94 4.02
CA ASP A 123 4.62 -17.05 3.12
C ASP A 123 3.75 -16.52 1.98
N ASP A 124 2.90 -17.35 1.38
CA ASP A 124 1.97 -16.90 0.33
C ASP A 124 0.98 -15.88 0.89
N ILE A 125 0.46 -16.11 2.09
CA ILE A 125 -0.43 -15.15 2.77
C ILE A 125 0.29 -13.84 3.06
N TRP A 126 1.55 -13.90 3.53
CA TRP A 126 2.34 -12.69 3.79
C TRP A 126 2.64 -11.89 2.51
N ARG A 127 2.79 -12.58 1.37
CA ARG A 127 3.00 -11.97 0.04
C ARG A 127 1.76 -11.31 -0.56
N LEU A 128 0.57 -11.50 0.01
CA LEU A 128 -0.64 -10.76 -0.37
C LEU A 128 -0.43 -9.26 -0.16
N ASN A 129 0.03 -8.58 -1.20
CA ASN A 129 0.57 -7.22 -1.12
C ASN A 129 -0.51 -6.14 -1.28
N ARG A 130 -0.15 -4.91 -0.94
CA ARG A 130 -0.96 -3.71 -1.17
C ARG A 130 -0.83 -3.27 -2.62
N GLY A 131 -1.92 -2.71 -3.18
CA GLY A 131 -1.97 -2.29 -4.58
C GLY A 131 -0.96 -1.21 -4.95
N GLY A 132 -0.61 -0.33 -4.01
CA GLY A 132 0.41 0.70 -4.20
C GLY A 132 1.84 0.16 -4.36
N HIS A 133 2.06 -1.15 -4.17
CA HIS A 133 3.31 -1.85 -4.46
C HIS A 133 3.19 -2.84 -5.63
N ASP A 134 2.10 -2.75 -6.39
CA ASP A 134 1.85 -3.58 -7.57
C ASP A 134 2.02 -2.74 -8.84
N PRO A 135 3.08 -2.99 -9.64
CA PRO A 135 3.36 -2.20 -10.83
C PRO A 135 2.23 -2.26 -11.87
N HIS A 136 1.57 -3.40 -12.03
CA HIS A 136 0.47 -3.55 -12.99
C HIS A 136 -0.76 -2.75 -12.59
N LYS A 137 -1.13 -2.79 -11.30
CA LYS A 137 -2.25 -2.00 -10.77
C LYS A 137 -1.95 -0.50 -10.84
N LEU A 138 -0.72 -0.09 -10.51
CA LEU A 138 -0.30 1.31 -10.63
C LEU A 138 -0.29 1.78 -12.08
N PHE A 139 0.27 0.99 -13.01
CA PHE A 139 0.25 1.34 -14.44
C PHE A 139 -1.18 1.57 -14.94
N ALA A 140 -2.11 0.67 -14.62
CA ALA A 140 -3.51 0.81 -15.01
C ALA A 140 -4.15 2.07 -14.43
N ALA A 141 -3.85 2.39 -13.16
CA ALA A 141 -4.35 3.59 -12.50
C ALA A 141 -3.80 4.88 -13.13
N TYR A 142 -2.50 4.96 -13.39
CA TYR A 142 -1.88 6.10 -14.07
C TYR A 142 -2.40 6.29 -15.50
N LYS A 143 -2.55 5.20 -16.25
CA LYS A 143 -3.13 5.25 -17.60
C LYS A 143 -4.54 5.82 -17.56
N GLN A 144 -5.40 5.30 -16.69
CA GLN A 144 -6.77 5.79 -16.52
C GLN A 144 -6.80 7.26 -16.09
N ALA A 145 -5.90 7.68 -15.19
CA ALA A 145 -5.80 9.06 -14.76
C ALA A 145 -5.40 10.01 -15.88
N ALA A 146 -4.44 9.61 -16.74
CA ALA A 146 -3.96 10.41 -17.87
C ALA A 146 -5.02 10.55 -18.98
N GLU A 147 -5.86 9.55 -19.16
CA GLU A 147 -6.93 9.53 -20.16
C GLU A 147 -8.21 10.27 -19.70
N HIS A 148 -8.39 10.43 -18.37
CA HIS A 148 -9.58 11.08 -17.80
C HIS A 148 -9.63 12.57 -18.14
N LYS A 149 -10.84 13.07 -18.50
CA LYS A 149 -11.06 14.45 -18.89
C LYS A 149 -12.16 15.11 -18.05
N GLY A 150 -12.06 16.43 -17.94
CA GLY A 150 -13.07 17.29 -17.31
C GLY A 150 -13.01 17.36 -15.79
N GLN A 151 -12.10 16.63 -15.14
CA GLN A 151 -11.90 16.64 -13.68
C GLN A 151 -10.43 16.35 -13.36
N PRO A 152 -9.86 16.94 -12.29
CA PRO A 152 -8.61 16.47 -11.73
C PRO A 152 -8.77 15.04 -11.19
N THR A 153 -7.70 14.26 -11.20
CA THR A 153 -7.71 12.87 -10.72
C THR A 153 -6.83 12.71 -9.49
N VAL A 154 -7.32 11.98 -8.49
CA VAL A 154 -6.49 11.48 -7.40
C VAL A 154 -6.39 9.95 -7.44
N ILE A 155 -5.17 9.45 -7.28
CA ILE A 155 -4.89 8.03 -7.06
C ILE A 155 -4.60 7.83 -5.57
N LEU A 156 -5.47 7.12 -4.87
CA LEU A 156 -5.28 6.72 -3.47
C LEU A 156 -4.57 5.36 -3.46
N ALA A 157 -3.25 5.38 -3.33
CA ALA A 157 -2.41 4.19 -3.40
C ALA A 157 -2.13 3.64 -2.00
N LYS A 158 -2.71 2.49 -1.65
CA LYS A 158 -2.44 1.82 -0.38
C LYS A 158 -1.07 1.16 -0.42
N THR A 159 -0.20 1.59 0.49
CA THR A 159 1.20 1.16 0.60
C THR A 159 1.51 0.66 2.00
N VAL A 160 2.77 0.31 2.22
CA VAL A 160 3.33 -0.02 3.53
C VAL A 160 4.49 0.92 3.81
N LYS A 161 4.47 1.61 4.95
CA LYS A 161 5.60 2.45 5.37
C LYS A 161 6.83 1.58 5.61
N GLY A 162 7.98 1.97 5.05
CA GLY A 162 9.20 1.17 5.13
C GLY A 162 9.15 -0.11 4.30
N TYR A 163 8.39 -0.13 3.21
CA TYR A 163 8.31 -1.29 2.31
C TYR A 163 9.70 -1.77 1.89
N GLY A 164 9.95 -3.05 2.10
CA GLY A 164 11.25 -3.66 1.85
C GLY A 164 12.17 -3.77 3.07
N MET A 165 11.96 -2.97 4.11
CA MET A 165 12.83 -2.97 5.29
C MET A 165 12.70 -4.23 6.16
N GLY A 166 11.71 -5.09 5.93
CA GLY A 166 11.50 -6.30 6.71
C GLY A 166 11.47 -6.03 8.22
N GLU A 167 12.22 -6.83 8.97
CA GLU A 167 12.30 -6.70 10.44
C GLU A 167 12.87 -5.35 10.92
N ALA A 168 13.64 -4.65 10.06
CA ALA A 168 14.23 -3.35 10.41
C ALA A 168 13.20 -2.23 10.50
N GLY A 169 11.92 -2.47 10.17
CA GLY A 169 10.89 -1.46 10.36
C GLY A 169 9.66 -1.53 9.44
N GLU A 170 9.54 -2.52 8.55
CA GLU A 170 8.42 -2.58 7.61
C GLU A 170 7.07 -2.61 8.33
N GLY A 171 6.22 -1.61 8.07
CA GLY A 171 4.91 -1.47 8.70
C GLY A 171 4.94 -1.01 10.16
N GLN A 172 6.10 -0.68 10.70
CA GLN A 172 6.29 -0.32 12.11
C GLN A 172 6.37 1.20 12.32
N ASN A 173 6.01 1.66 13.52
CA ASN A 173 6.07 3.09 13.85
C ASN A 173 7.52 3.63 13.88
N ILE A 174 8.50 2.78 14.23
CA ILE A 174 9.92 3.15 14.27
C ILE A 174 10.47 3.54 12.89
N THR A 175 9.84 3.12 11.81
CA THR A 175 10.32 3.34 10.44
C THR A 175 10.69 4.80 10.15
N HIS A 176 9.91 5.74 10.67
CA HIS A 176 10.18 7.17 10.45
C HIS A 176 11.49 7.64 11.08
N SER A 177 11.86 7.07 12.22
CA SER A 177 13.08 7.41 12.98
C SER A 177 14.27 6.52 12.63
N GLN A 178 14.07 5.48 11.83
CA GLN A 178 15.11 4.53 11.46
C GLN A 178 16.15 5.20 10.55
N LYS A 179 17.40 5.26 11.02
CA LYS A 179 18.49 5.95 10.29
C LYS A 179 19.39 4.99 9.53
N LYS A 180 19.50 3.74 9.99
CA LYS A 180 20.38 2.72 9.40
C LYS A 180 19.70 1.36 9.46
N MET A 181 19.93 0.55 8.45
CA MET A 181 19.62 -0.88 8.45
C MET A 181 20.85 -1.66 8.91
N GLY A 182 20.67 -2.70 9.71
CA GLY A 182 21.72 -3.65 10.05
C GLY A 182 22.12 -4.50 8.83
N GLU A 183 23.28 -5.17 8.92
CA GLU A 183 23.82 -5.98 7.82
C GLU A 183 22.83 -7.06 7.34
N GLU A 184 22.22 -7.79 8.27
CA GLU A 184 21.20 -8.81 7.93
C GLU A 184 19.99 -8.23 7.18
N ALA A 185 19.56 -7.04 7.58
CA ALA A 185 18.44 -6.36 6.92
C ALA A 185 18.81 -5.85 5.51
N LEU A 186 20.06 -5.42 5.32
CA LEU A 186 20.59 -5.05 4.00
C LEU A 186 20.67 -6.24 3.06
N LEU A 187 21.16 -7.39 3.54
CA LEU A 187 21.18 -8.65 2.79
C LEU A 187 19.77 -9.07 2.39
N ALA A 188 18.83 -9.08 3.34
CA ALA A 188 17.44 -9.43 3.08
C ALA A 188 16.76 -8.47 2.08
N PHE A 189 17.07 -7.17 2.15
CA PHE A 189 16.60 -6.17 1.19
C PHE A 189 17.12 -6.45 -0.22
N ARG A 190 18.44 -6.66 -0.35
CA ARG A 190 19.10 -7.01 -1.62
C ARG A 190 18.44 -8.23 -2.26
N ASP A 191 18.29 -9.30 -1.48
CA ASP A 191 17.72 -10.57 -1.97
C ASP A 191 16.27 -10.42 -2.38
N ARG A 192 15.48 -9.69 -1.59
CA ARG A 192 14.07 -9.44 -1.89
C ARG A 192 13.85 -8.68 -3.21
N PHE A 193 14.75 -7.76 -3.53
CA PHE A 193 14.67 -6.93 -4.74
C PHE A 193 15.62 -7.37 -5.84
N ASN A 194 16.29 -8.52 -5.68
CA ASN A 194 17.24 -9.08 -6.65
C ASN A 194 18.30 -8.06 -7.09
N ILE A 195 18.82 -7.26 -6.15
CA ILE A 195 19.87 -6.28 -6.44
C ILE A 195 21.17 -7.04 -6.67
N PRO A 196 21.86 -6.88 -7.81
CA PRO A 196 23.03 -7.65 -8.19
C PRO A 196 24.31 -7.15 -7.50
N LEU A 197 24.33 -7.23 -6.18
CA LEU A 197 25.49 -6.91 -5.34
C LEU A 197 25.88 -8.14 -4.51
N SER A 198 27.16 -8.35 -4.29
CA SER A 198 27.68 -9.39 -3.40
C SER A 198 27.39 -9.08 -1.92
N ASP A 199 27.58 -10.08 -1.04
CA ASP A 199 27.44 -9.92 0.40
C ASP A 199 28.41 -8.89 0.98
N GLU A 200 29.58 -8.76 0.39
CA GLU A 200 30.56 -7.76 0.83
C GLU A 200 30.21 -6.36 0.35
N GLU A 201 29.80 -6.21 -0.90
CA GLU A 201 29.43 -4.90 -1.47
C GLU A 201 28.23 -4.27 -0.79
N ILE A 202 27.21 -5.07 -0.42
CA ILE A 202 25.98 -4.53 0.17
C ILE A 202 26.20 -3.92 1.56
N LYS A 203 27.26 -4.31 2.28
CA LYS A 203 27.58 -3.78 3.62
C LYS A 203 27.78 -2.28 3.63
N ASP A 204 28.35 -1.75 2.56
CA ASP A 204 28.58 -0.32 2.38
C ASP A 204 27.37 0.42 1.81
N ALA A 205 26.29 -0.30 1.52
CA ALA A 205 25.06 0.22 0.90
C ALA A 205 25.34 1.17 -0.29
N PRO A 206 26.12 0.74 -1.30
CA PRO A 206 26.51 1.61 -2.40
C PRO A 206 25.30 1.96 -3.26
N PHE A 207 25.38 3.09 -3.95
CA PHE A 207 24.41 3.39 -5.00
C PHE A 207 24.59 2.41 -6.17
N PHE A 208 23.60 1.56 -6.35
CA PHE A 208 23.56 0.69 -7.52
C PHE A 208 23.13 1.49 -8.75
N LYS A 209 23.98 1.52 -9.77
CA LYS A 209 23.66 2.07 -11.08
C LYS A 209 23.44 0.90 -12.06
N PRO A 210 22.22 0.71 -12.60
CA PRO A 210 21.98 -0.26 -13.65
C PRO A 210 22.81 0.05 -14.91
N ALA A 211 23.05 -0.95 -15.76
CA ALA A 211 23.68 -0.72 -17.06
C ALA A 211 22.82 0.24 -17.93
N ASP A 212 23.49 1.07 -18.75
CA ASP A 212 22.79 2.09 -19.55
C ASP A 212 21.85 1.48 -20.61
N ASP A 213 21.98 0.20 -20.90
CA ASP A 213 21.16 -0.62 -21.82
C ASP A 213 20.21 -1.59 -21.08
N SER A 214 20.06 -1.44 -19.75
CA SER A 214 19.08 -2.21 -19.00
C SER A 214 17.65 -1.73 -19.26
N ASP A 215 16.68 -2.67 -19.23
CA ASP A 215 15.25 -2.38 -19.35
C ASP A 215 14.72 -1.54 -18.15
#